data_73bb5ed48105934c4d9349b8ec176c08
#
_entry.id   73bb5ed48105934c4d9349b8ec176c08
#
_cell.length_a   1.000
_cell.length_b   1.000
_cell.length_c   1.000
_cell.angle_alpha   90.00
_cell.angle_beta   90.00
_cell.angle_gamma   90.00
#
_symmetry.space_group_name_H-M   'P 1'
#
loop_
_entity.id
_entity.type
_entity.pdbx_description
1 polymer ?
#
loop_
_entity_poly.entity_id
_entity_poly.type
_entity_poly.pdbx_seq_one_letter_code
_entity_poly.pdbx_strand_id
1 'polypeptide(L)'
;MKTIQPADRISHVEEYYFARKLKEVARMNQDGGVPVINLGVGGPDFRPSDSTLNALIDDARRPDAHSYQTFAGLPELRKGWSDFYKQWYGVDLDPATELLPLIGSKEGIMHVTMAFVNPGDKVLVPDPGYPTYTSVSKLCGAEMIKYDLTYENNWEPDFDALDNLPGIDEVKVMWVNYPHMPTGHKASPELLKKIVDFGRRHQIVIVNDNPYSFILNDNPLSILQVEGAKDICIEFNSMSKTHSMAGWRQGICCGKKEFIQWITRVKSNVDSGMFRPVMKAAVAALNNPKEFFVEQNNAYRERRIAAEEIMKHLECEFDPAQSGLFLWGRIPEHFETCEALTEPILQKARVFITPGFIFGKNGERFVRISLCAPVEKMQESLNRIKSAGL
;
A
#
# COMPACT_ATOMS: atom_id res chain seq x y z
N MET A 1 -12.44 -24.68 36.02
CA MET A 1 -11.17 -24.56 35.28
C MET A 1 -11.08 -23.16 34.72
N LYS A 2 -9.94 -22.48 34.86
CA LYS A 2 -9.72 -21.18 34.18
C LYS A 2 -9.66 -21.43 32.68
N THR A 3 -10.59 -20.88 31.90
CA THR A 3 -10.54 -20.92 30.43
C THR A 3 -9.46 -19.95 29.97
N ILE A 4 -8.56 -20.42 29.11
CA ILE A 4 -7.54 -19.56 28.49
C ILE A 4 -8.25 -18.58 27.57
N GLN A 5 -8.01 -17.29 27.75
CA GLN A 5 -8.55 -16.22 26.92
C GLN A 5 -7.41 -15.51 26.16
N PRO A 6 -7.64 -15.03 24.94
CA PRO A 6 -6.67 -14.21 24.24
C PRO A 6 -6.51 -12.85 24.93
N ALA A 7 -5.47 -12.11 24.58
CA ALA A 7 -5.33 -10.71 25.02
C ALA A 7 -6.48 -9.85 24.46
N ASP A 8 -6.94 -8.85 25.24
CA ASP A 8 -8.09 -7.99 24.89
C ASP A 8 -7.94 -7.31 23.54
N ARG A 9 -6.70 -6.96 23.15
CA ARG A 9 -6.40 -6.35 21.85
C ARG A 9 -6.84 -7.18 20.65
N ILE A 10 -6.98 -8.50 20.80
CA ILE A 10 -7.41 -9.40 19.70
C ILE A 10 -8.90 -9.20 19.42
N SER A 11 -9.73 -8.87 20.42
CA SER A 11 -11.15 -8.58 20.22
C SER A 11 -11.39 -7.24 19.48
N HIS A 12 -10.39 -6.36 19.46
CA HIS A 12 -10.48 -5.06 18.78
C HIS A 12 -10.15 -5.11 17.28
N VAL A 13 -9.67 -6.26 16.78
CA VAL A 13 -9.26 -6.42 15.37
C VAL A 13 -10.04 -7.56 14.74
N GLU A 14 -10.77 -7.25 13.68
CA GLU A 14 -11.49 -8.24 12.89
C GLU A 14 -10.55 -9.02 11.97
N GLU A 15 -10.99 -10.21 11.52
CA GLU A 15 -10.29 -10.94 10.47
C GLU A 15 -10.23 -10.07 9.21
N TYR A 16 -9.05 -9.98 8.62
CA TYR A 16 -8.81 -9.17 7.42
C TYR A 16 -9.78 -9.58 6.29
N TYR A 17 -10.56 -8.62 5.78
CA TYR A 17 -11.64 -8.87 4.81
C TYR A 17 -11.18 -9.74 3.63
N PHE A 18 -10.02 -9.43 3.02
CA PHE A 18 -9.51 -10.20 1.91
C PHE A 18 -9.19 -11.66 2.29
N ALA A 19 -8.73 -11.93 3.52
CA ALA A 19 -8.48 -13.30 3.97
C ALA A 19 -9.78 -14.10 4.02
N ARG A 20 -10.86 -13.51 4.56
CA ARG A 20 -12.20 -14.12 4.59
C ARG A 20 -12.76 -14.33 3.19
N LYS A 21 -12.71 -13.30 2.33
CA LYS A 21 -13.27 -13.36 0.98
C LYS A 21 -12.49 -14.32 0.07
N LEU A 22 -11.19 -14.44 0.22
CA LEU A 22 -10.39 -15.42 -0.52
C LEU A 22 -10.68 -16.87 -0.09
N LYS A 23 -11.03 -17.10 1.18
CA LYS A 23 -11.53 -18.41 1.63
C LYS A 23 -12.86 -18.76 0.95
N GLU A 24 -13.77 -17.77 0.83
CA GLU A 24 -15.03 -17.93 0.10
C GLU A 24 -14.79 -18.27 -1.37
N VAL A 25 -13.95 -17.48 -2.06
CA VAL A 25 -13.57 -17.74 -3.46
C VAL A 25 -12.94 -19.13 -3.64
N ALA A 26 -12.06 -19.54 -2.73
CA ALA A 26 -11.46 -20.88 -2.77
C ALA A 26 -12.52 -21.98 -2.64
N ARG A 27 -13.50 -21.83 -1.73
CA ARG A 27 -14.60 -22.76 -1.57
C ARG A 27 -15.47 -22.81 -2.83
N MET A 28 -15.84 -21.64 -3.39
CA MET A 28 -16.58 -21.58 -4.64
C MET A 28 -15.89 -22.35 -5.78
N ASN A 29 -14.55 -22.27 -5.86
CA ASN A 29 -13.77 -22.99 -6.86
C ASN A 29 -13.72 -24.50 -6.61
N GLN A 30 -13.76 -24.95 -5.34
CA GLN A 30 -13.81 -26.37 -4.96
C GLN A 30 -15.18 -27.00 -5.20
N ASP A 31 -16.27 -26.22 -4.98
CA ASP A 31 -17.65 -26.66 -5.19
C ASP A 31 -17.98 -26.85 -6.69
N GLY A 32 -17.06 -26.50 -7.58
CA GLY A 32 -17.15 -26.71 -9.02
C GLY A 32 -17.63 -25.49 -9.80
N GLY A 33 -17.84 -25.68 -11.10
CA GLY A 33 -18.20 -24.61 -12.03
C GLY A 33 -16.97 -23.88 -12.59
N VAL A 34 -17.21 -22.76 -13.28
CA VAL A 34 -16.14 -21.94 -13.87
C VAL A 34 -15.34 -21.27 -12.74
N PRO A 35 -14.00 -21.33 -12.72
CA PRO A 35 -13.22 -20.69 -11.69
C PRO A 35 -13.49 -19.18 -11.56
N VAL A 36 -13.50 -18.67 -10.34
CA VAL A 36 -13.67 -17.22 -10.08
C VAL A 36 -12.46 -16.44 -10.61
N ILE A 37 -12.73 -15.41 -11.41
CA ILE A 37 -11.71 -14.45 -11.82
C ILE A 37 -11.56 -13.41 -10.71
N ASN A 38 -10.35 -13.28 -10.17
CA ASN A 38 -10.07 -12.36 -9.07
C ASN A 38 -9.55 -11.03 -9.62
N LEU A 39 -10.41 -10.02 -9.65
CA LEU A 39 -10.07 -8.62 -9.95
C LEU A 39 -10.03 -7.75 -8.68
N GLY A 40 -10.07 -8.35 -7.49
CA GLY A 40 -10.09 -7.60 -6.23
C GLY A 40 -8.72 -7.42 -5.60
N VAL A 41 -7.83 -8.41 -5.67
CA VAL A 41 -6.55 -8.40 -4.98
C VAL A 41 -5.47 -7.73 -5.81
N GLY A 42 -4.75 -6.76 -5.21
CA GLY A 42 -3.65 -6.03 -5.83
C GLY A 42 -2.30 -6.73 -5.69
N GLY A 43 -2.11 -7.85 -6.35
CA GLY A 43 -0.85 -8.58 -6.41
C GLY A 43 -0.29 -8.58 -7.83
N PRO A 44 0.81 -7.82 -8.13
CA PRO A 44 1.42 -7.87 -9.46
C PRO A 44 1.73 -9.29 -9.90
N ASP A 45 1.43 -9.59 -11.15
CA ASP A 45 1.63 -10.90 -11.79
C ASP A 45 2.83 -10.93 -12.73
N PHE A 46 3.48 -9.79 -12.95
CA PHE A 46 4.75 -9.74 -13.67
C PHE A 46 5.86 -10.40 -12.85
N ARG A 47 6.88 -10.87 -13.54
CA ARG A 47 8.09 -11.38 -12.88
C ARG A 47 9.11 -10.25 -12.71
N PRO A 48 9.98 -10.32 -11.69
CA PRO A 48 11.15 -9.46 -11.59
C PRO A 48 12.08 -9.61 -12.81
N SER A 49 12.96 -8.62 -13.02
CA SER A 49 13.95 -8.67 -14.12
C SER A 49 14.88 -9.87 -13.99
N ASP A 50 15.44 -10.32 -15.11
CA ASP A 50 16.41 -11.44 -15.12
C ASP A 50 17.63 -11.13 -14.28
N SER A 51 18.12 -9.90 -14.27
CA SER A 51 19.23 -9.47 -13.40
C SER A 51 18.89 -9.66 -11.91
N THR A 52 17.65 -9.35 -11.51
CA THR A 52 17.16 -9.56 -10.15
C THR A 52 17.11 -11.05 -9.78
N LEU A 53 16.59 -11.89 -10.68
CA LEU A 53 16.52 -13.35 -10.45
C LEU A 53 17.89 -13.99 -10.39
N ASN A 54 18.79 -13.61 -11.29
CA ASN A 54 20.16 -14.14 -11.31
C ASN A 54 20.92 -13.74 -10.04
N ALA A 55 20.80 -12.50 -9.58
CA ALA A 55 21.43 -12.06 -8.32
C ALA A 55 20.96 -12.89 -7.10
N LEU A 56 19.67 -13.27 -7.04
CA LEU A 56 19.16 -14.19 -6.02
C LEU A 56 19.84 -15.56 -6.08
N ILE A 57 19.81 -16.16 -7.30
CA ILE A 57 20.28 -17.53 -7.53
C ILE A 57 21.78 -17.64 -7.25
N ASP A 58 22.55 -16.67 -7.74
CA ASP A 58 24.01 -16.69 -7.61
C ASP A 58 24.44 -16.52 -6.16
N ASP A 59 23.81 -15.61 -5.41
CA ASP A 59 24.16 -15.44 -3.99
C ASP A 59 23.64 -16.61 -3.15
N ALA A 60 22.47 -17.18 -3.44
CA ALA A 60 21.92 -18.33 -2.71
C ALA A 60 22.77 -19.60 -2.82
N ARG A 61 23.60 -19.73 -3.86
CA ARG A 61 24.54 -20.85 -4.03
C ARG A 61 25.81 -20.70 -3.20
N ARG A 62 26.06 -19.54 -2.64
CA ARG A 62 27.27 -19.28 -1.86
C ARG A 62 27.16 -19.92 -0.47
N PRO A 63 28.20 -20.61 0.02
CA PRO A 63 28.16 -21.26 1.33
C PRO A 63 27.92 -20.27 2.50
N ASP A 64 28.35 -19.02 2.36
CA ASP A 64 28.25 -17.98 3.36
C ASP A 64 26.92 -17.18 3.32
N ALA A 65 25.99 -17.54 2.41
CA ALA A 65 24.74 -16.79 2.21
C ALA A 65 23.69 -17.00 3.31
N HIS A 66 23.81 -18.07 4.09
CA HIS A 66 22.76 -18.60 4.95
C HIS A 66 22.89 -18.20 6.42
N SER A 67 23.93 -17.45 6.79
CA SER A 67 24.13 -16.95 8.14
C SER A 67 23.14 -15.82 8.47
N TYR A 68 22.88 -15.61 9.77
CA TYR A 68 22.13 -14.45 10.24
C TYR A 68 22.69 -13.15 9.68
N GLN A 69 21.78 -12.27 9.32
CA GLN A 69 22.12 -10.93 8.83
C GLN A 69 21.80 -9.88 9.89
N THR A 70 22.34 -8.68 9.74
CA THR A 70 21.99 -7.56 10.63
C THR A 70 20.57 -7.08 10.34
N PHE A 71 19.85 -6.62 11.37
CA PHE A 71 18.49 -6.05 11.19
C PHE A 71 18.50 -4.76 10.37
N ALA A 72 19.65 -4.07 10.33
CA ALA A 72 19.84 -2.90 9.49
C ALA A 72 19.99 -3.25 7.99
N GLY A 73 20.01 -4.53 7.64
CA GLY A 73 20.22 -5.02 6.28
C GLY A 73 21.65 -4.77 5.77
N LEU A 74 21.89 -5.15 4.52
CA LEU A 74 23.20 -5.00 3.89
C LEU A 74 23.51 -3.51 3.64
N PRO A 75 24.77 -3.05 3.86
CA PRO A 75 25.19 -1.68 3.51
C PRO A 75 24.92 -1.33 2.03
N GLU A 76 25.17 -2.26 1.11
CA GLU A 76 24.91 -2.08 -0.32
C GLU A 76 23.42 -1.96 -0.65
N LEU A 77 22.51 -2.59 0.12
CA LEU A 77 21.08 -2.41 -0.05
C LEU A 77 20.64 -1.00 0.36
N ARG A 78 21.15 -0.53 1.50
CA ARG A 78 20.87 0.84 1.94
C ARG A 78 21.45 1.87 0.98
N LYS A 79 22.67 1.64 0.47
CA LYS A 79 23.25 2.49 -0.57
C LYS A 79 22.40 2.48 -1.85
N GLY A 80 21.97 1.31 -2.31
CA GLY A 80 21.11 1.19 -3.48
C GLY A 80 19.81 1.99 -3.33
N TRP A 81 19.18 1.94 -2.16
CA TRP A 81 18.01 2.78 -1.87
C TRP A 81 18.33 4.28 -1.81
N SER A 82 19.46 4.66 -1.22
CA SER A 82 19.92 6.07 -1.22
C SER A 82 20.11 6.58 -2.65
N ASP A 83 20.79 5.80 -3.50
CA ASP A 83 21.01 6.13 -4.91
C ASP A 83 19.67 6.21 -5.68
N PHE A 84 18.75 5.30 -5.41
CA PHE A 84 17.41 5.30 -6.00
C PHE A 84 16.60 6.55 -5.62
N TYR A 85 16.62 6.94 -4.35
CA TYR A 85 15.95 8.18 -3.91
C TYR A 85 16.58 9.42 -4.54
N LYS A 86 17.92 9.45 -4.66
CA LYS A 86 18.62 10.54 -5.33
C LYS A 86 18.26 10.63 -6.81
N GLN A 87 18.27 9.49 -7.50
CA GLN A 87 18.01 9.41 -8.94
C GLN A 87 16.56 9.79 -9.29
N TRP A 88 15.58 9.26 -8.56
CA TRP A 88 14.19 9.34 -8.95
C TRP A 88 13.40 10.46 -8.27
N TYR A 89 13.82 10.84 -7.08
CA TYR A 89 13.15 11.88 -6.31
C TYR A 89 14.03 13.10 -6.03
N GLY A 90 15.30 13.07 -6.36
CA GLY A 90 16.24 14.15 -6.03
C GLY A 90 16.52 14.30 -4.53
N VAL A 91 16.21 13.27 -3.74
CA VAL A 91 16.34 13.28 -2.27
C VAL A 91 17.66 12.64 -1.87
N ASP A 92 18.47 13.38 -1.11
CA ASP A 92 19.69 12.86 -0.50
C ASP A 92 19.38 12.21 0.85
N LEU A 93 19.74 10.93 1.00
CA LEU A 93 19.60 10.16 2.25
C LEU A 93 20.93 9.53 2.64
N ASP A 94 21.33 9.69 3.90
CA ASP A 94 22.51 8.98 4.42
C ASP A 94 22.20 7.47 4.55
N PRO A 95 22.88 6.60 3.76
CA PRO A 95 22.63 5.17 3.79
C PRO A 95 23.00 4.51 5.12
N ALA A 96 23.80 5.18 5.96
CA ALA A 96 24.19 4.63 7.25
C ALA A 96 23.16 4.88 8.35
N THR A 97 22.39 5.98 8.28
CA THR A 97 21.59 6.45 9.42
C THR A 97 20.14 6.79 9.10
N GLU A 98 19.79 7.09 7.83
CA GLU A 98 18.45 7.57 7.44
C GLU A 98 17.61 6.49 6.71
N LEU A 99 18.09 5.26 6.64
CA LEU A 99 17.48 4.16 5.89
C LEU A 99 17.43 2.87 6.73
N LEU A 100 16.26 2.23 6.76
CA LEU A 100 16.07 0.93 7.40
C LEU A 100 15.31 -0.01 6.44
N PRO A 101 15.99 -1.04 5.87
CA PRO A 101 15.33 -2.09 5.11
C PRO A 101 14.28 -2.85 5.93
N LEU A 102 13.15 -3.16 5.29
CA LEU A 102 11.99 -3.79 5.89
C LEU A 102 11.61 -5.09 5.17
N ILE A 103 11.01 -6.03 5.89
CA ILE A 103 10.37 -7.23 5.33
C ILE A 103 9.02 -6.83 4.68
N GLY A 104 9.11 -5.93 3.68
CA GLY A 104 8.01 -5.19 3.06
C GLY A 104 7.52 -4.02 3.93
N SER A 105 6.94 -2.98 3.31
CA SER A 105 6.50 -1.76 4.00
C SER A 105 5.43 -2.02 5.08
N LYS A 106 4.62 -3.07 4.93
CA LYS A 106 3.60 -3.44 5.92
C LYS A 106 4.16 -3.71 7.32
N GLU A 107 5.35 -4.31 7.41
CA GLU A 107 6.06 -4.49 8.69
C GLU A 107 6.40 -3.14 9.33
N GLY A 108 6.81 -2.18 8.51
CA GLY A 108 7.14 -0.82 8.94
C GLY A 108 5.98 -0.12 9.65
N ILE A 109 4.73 -0.38 9.23
CA ILE A 109 3.55 0.19 9.89
C ILE A 109 3.52 -0.22 11.36
N MET A 110 3.77 -1.51 11.68
CA MET A 110 3.85 -1.99 13.06
C MET A 110 5.02 -1.35 13.81
N HIS A 111 6.20 -1.33 13.22
CA HIS A 111 7.40 -0.81 13.87
C HIS A 111 7.31 0.68 14.17
N VAL A 112 6.79 1.47 13.23
CA VAL A 112 6.57 2.91 13.44
C VAL A 112 5.51 3.13 14.52
N THR A 113 4.37 2.43 14.45
CA THR A 113 3.34 2.58 15.48
C THR A 113 3.90 2.25 16.85
N MET A 114 4.64 1.15 17.02
CA MET A 114 5.25 0.80 18.30
C MET A 114 6.35 1.78 18.77
N ALA A 115 7.03 2.46 17.83
CA ALA A 115 8.09 3.40 18.17
C ALA A 115 7.59 4.78 18.60
N PHE A 116 6.40 5.19 18.12
CA PHE A 116 5.89 6.56 18.31
C PHE A 116 4.58 6.66 19.09
N VAL A 117 3.87 5.54 19.29
CA VAL A 117 2.50 5.55 19.83
C VAL A 117 2.43 4.66 21.07
N ASN A 118 2.01 5.24 22.21
CA ASN A 118 1.67 4.50 23.42
C ASN A 118 0.17 4.11 23.39
N PRO A 119 -0.25 3.12 24.19
CA PRO A 119 -1.67 2.89 24.41
C PRO A 119 -2.37 4.17 24.90
N GLY A 120 -3.46 4.54 24.22
CA GLY A 120 -4.23 5.77 24.49
C GLY A 120 -3.78 7.00 23.71
N ASP A 121 -2.60 6.98 23.06
CA ASP A 121 -2.20 8.07 22.14
C ASP A 121 -3.10 8.12 20.90
N LYS A 122 -3.31 9.32 20.36
CA LYS A 122 -4.15 9.54 19.18
C LYS A 122 -3.38 9.42 17.87
N VAL A 123 -4.02 8.79 16.86
CA VAL A 123 -3.46 8.57 15.51
C VAL A 123 -4.48 8.98 14.47
N LEU A 124 -4.09 9.81 13.50
CA LEU A 124 -4.89 10.14 12.32
C LEU A 124 -4.75 9.06 11.25
N VAL A 125 -5.88 8.52 10.78
CA VAL A 125 -5.96 7.53 9.72
C VAL A 125 -6.91 7.99 8.61
N PRO A 126 -6.57 7.81 7.31
CA PRO A 126 -7.42 8.23 6.21
C PRO A 126 -8.68 7.36 6.08
N ASP A 127 -9.79 7.97 5.68
CA ASP A 127 -11.03 7.30 5.29
C ASP A 127 -11.49 7.83 3.92
N PRO A 128 -11.41 7.04 2.83
CA PRO A 128 -10.93 5.65 2.77
C PRO A 128 -9.41 5.56 2.94
N GLY A 129 -8.92 4.38 3.39
CA GLY A 129 -7.49 4.15 3.56
C GLY A 129 -7.11 2.68 3.61
N TYR A 130 -5.84 2.41 3.68
CA TYR A 130 -5.34 1.04 3.80
C TYR A 130 -5.71 0.46 5.18
N PRO A 131 -6.47 -0.66 5.24
CA PRO A 131 -7.00 -1.17 6.51
C PRO A 131 -5.94 -1.51 7.57
N THR A 132 -4.69 -1.69 7.16
CA THR A 132 -3.59 -1.99 8.09
C THR A 132 -3.26 -0.82 9.02
N TYR A 133 -3.43 0.43 8.59
CA TYR A 133 -3.22 1.58 9.49
C TYR A 133 -4.16 1.52 10.69
N THR A 134 -5.44 1.22 10.43
CA THR A 134 -6.45 1.04 11.47
C THR A 134 -6.16 -0.18 12.36
N SER A 135 -5.91 -1.35 11.76
CA SER A 135 -5.75 -2.59 12.53
C SER A 135 -4.49 -2.58 13.41
N VAL A 136 -3.38 -2.04 12.91
CA VAL A 136 -2.14 -1.94 13.68
C VAL A 136 -2.27 -0.91 14.81
N SER A 137 -2.91 0.24 14.56
CA SER A 137 -3.18 1.23 15.61
C SER A 137 -3.99 0.61 16.76
N LYS A 138 -5.06 -0.15 16.44
CA LYS A 138 -5.84 -0.90 17.44
C LYS A 138 -5.00 -1.93 18.21
N LEU A 139 -4.15 -2.70 17.52
CA LEU A 139 -3.27 -3.69 18.16
C LEU A 139 -2.29 -3.03 19.14
N CYS A 140 -1.85 -1.81 18.85
CA CYS A 140 -0.99 -1.03 19.74
C CYS A 140 -1.76 -0.27 20.82
N GLY A 141 -3.10 -0.32 20.82
CA GLY A 141 -3.93 0.33 21.81
C GLY A 141 -4.13 1.83 21.58
N ALA A 142 -3.86 2.33 20.38
CA ALA A 142 -4.05 3.73 20.01
C ALA A 142 -5.53 4.09 19.86
N GLU A 143 -5.88 5.34 20.17
CA GLU A 143 -7.13 5.97 19.80
C GLU A 143 -7.04 6.49 18.35
N MET A 144 -7.90 5.97 17.47
CA MET A 144 -7.87 6.37 16.07
C MET A 144 -8.88 7.47 15.80
N ILE A 145 -8.42 8.52 15.16
CA ILE A 145 -9.25 9.58 14.60
C ILE A 145 -9.20 9.44 13.08
N LYS A 146 -10.33 9.17 12.47
CA LYS A 146 -10.44 9.15 11.01
C LYS A 146 -10.53 10.55 10.47
N TYR A 147 -9.81 10.82 9.38
CA TYR A 147 -10.00 12.03 8.60
C TYR A 147 -10.53 11.69 7.22
N ASP A 148 -11.48 12.50 6.76
CA ASP A 148 -12.20 12.23 5.53
C ASP A 148 -11.37 12.60 4.31
N LEU A 149 -11.33 11.68 3.36
CA LEU A 149 -10.94 11.91 1.98
C LEU A 149 -12.19 11.70 1.14
N THR A 150 -12.71 12.76 0.52
CA THR A 150 -13.97 12.69 -0.20
C THR A 150 -13.78 12.91 -1.69
N TYR A 151 -14.73 12.41 -2.47
CA TYR A 151 -14.76 12.63 -3.92
C TYR A 151 -14.84 14.13 -4.25
N GLU A 152 -15.63 14.89 -3.49
CA GLU A 152 -15.83 16.31 -3.65
C GLU A 152 -14.56 17.13 -3.36
N ASN A 153 -13.68 16.60 -2.49
CA ASN A 153 -12.39 17.22 -2.16
C ASN A 153 -11.20 16.51 -2.85
N ASN A 154 -11.46 15.87 -3.98
CA ASN A 154 -10.43 15.17 -4.77
C ASN A 154 -9.57 14.19 -3.97
N TRP A 155 -10.11 13.59 -2.93
CA TRP A 155 -9.37 12.66 -2.04
C TRP A 155 -8.15 13.29 -1.35
N GLU A 156 -8.17 14.61 -1.13
CA GLU A 156 -7.19 15.34 -0.34
C GLU A 156 -7.73 15.62 1.07
N PRO A 157 -6.88 15.70 2.11
CA PRO A 157 -7.28 16.09 3.44
C PRO A 157 -7.82 17.52 3.47
N ASP A 158 -8.89 17.74 4.20
CA ASP A 158 -9.36 19.09 4.56
C ASP A 158 -8.54 19.59 5.76
N PHE A 159 -7.52 20.38 5.48
CA PHE A 159 -6.62 20.89 6.51
C PHE A 159 -7.28 21.91 7.43
N ASP A 160 -8.28 22.66 6.95
CA ASP A 160 -9.03 23.59 7.81
C ASP A 160 -9.87 22.83 8.84
N ALA A 161 -10.50 21.72 8.42
CA ALA A 161 -11.21 20.83 9.34
C ALA A 161 -10.24 20.14 10.31
N LEU A 162 -9.09 19.71 9.84
CA LEU A 162 -8.06 19.07 10.68
C LEU A 162 -7.44 20.03 11.70
N ASP A 163 -7.14 21.28 11.31
CA ASP A 163 -6.58 22.30 12.21
C ASP A 163 -7.56 22.63 13.36
N ASN A 164 -8.88 22.48 13.11
CA ASN A 164 -9.92 22.71 14.11
C ASN A 164 -10.40 21.44 14.84
N LEU A 165 -9.75 20.31 14.61
CA LEU A 165 -10.13 19.03 15.22
C LEU A 165 -9.90 19.05 16.74
N PRO A 166 -10.88 18.74 17.59
CA PRO A 166 -10.68 18.68 19.01
C PRO A 166 -9.61 17.64 19.40
N GLY A 167 -8.59 18.07 20.12
CA GLY A 167 -7.48 17.21 20.57
C GLY A 167 -6.43 16.93 19.49
N ILE A 168 -6.34 17.77 18.47
CA ILE A 168 -5.32 17.64 17.41
C ILE A 168 -3.90 17.66 17.99
N ASP A 169 -3.64 18.45 19.03
CA ASP A 169 -2.33 18.56 19.70
C ASP A 169 -1.93 17.29 20.48
N GLU A 170 -2.85 16.33 20.67
CA GLU A 170 -2.58 15.04 21.29
C GLU A 170 -2.22 13.96 20.26
N VAL A 171 -2.38 14.25 18.97
CA VAL A 171 -2.08 13.32 17.89
C VAL A 171 -0.58 13.11 17.75
N LYS A 172 -0.14 11.85 17.69
CA LYS A 172 1.29 11.49 17.55
C LYS A 172 1.69 11.21 16.11
N VAL A 173 0.83 10.55 15.36
CA VAL A 173 1.11 10.07 14.00
C VAL A 173 -0.07 10.35 13.08
N MET A 174 0.21 10.78 11.86
CA MET A 174 -0.74 10.85 10.76
C MET A 174 -0.27 9.94 9.63
N TRP A 175 -1.10 8.98 9.25
CA TRP A 175 -0.87 8.12 8.09
C TRP A 175 -1.37 8.81 6.84
N VAL A 176 -0.51 8.89 5.81
CA VAL A 176 -0.85 9.33 4.46
C VAL A 176 -0.33 8.32 3.46
N ASN A 177 -0.94 8.27 2.27
CA ASN A 177 -0.54 7.34 1.22
C ASN A 177 -0.77 7.98 -0.14
N TYR A 178 0.29 8.41 -0.81
CA TYR A 178 0.19 9.00 -2.15
C TYR A 178 1.29 8.46 -3.07
N PRO A 179 0.95 7.99 -4.31
CA PRO A 179 -0.40 7.89 -4.88
C PRO A 179 -1.34 7.07 -3.98
N HIS A 180 -2.57 7.59 -3.82
CA HIS A 180 -3.49 7.11 -2.79
C HIS A 180 -4.15 5.77 -3.17
N MET A 181 -4.16 4.83 -2.27
CA MET A 181 -4.92 3.59 -2.36
C MET A 181 -6.10 3.63 -1.37
N PRO A 182 -7.35 3.50 -1.82
CA PRO A 182 -7.76 2.86 -3.07
C PRO A 182 -8.01 3.78 -4.26
N THR A 183 -8.03 5.10 -4.10
CA THR A 183 -8.62 6.05 -5.04
C THR A 183 -7.78 6.34 -6.28
N GLY A 184 -6.48 6.06 -6.24
CA GLY A 184 -5.56 6.37 -7.33
C GLY A 184 -5.20 7.86 -7.47
N HIS A 185 -5.64 8.70 -6.52
CA HIS A 185 -5.29 10.13 -6.54
C HIS A 185 -3.78 10.32 -6.37
N LYS A 186 -3.20 11.17 -7.22
CA LYS A 186 -1.76 11.50 -7.19
C LYS A 186 -1.49 12.68 -6.28
N ALA A 187 -0.39 12.64 -5.55
CA ALA A 187 0.06 13.85 -4.87
C ALA A 187 0.54 14.91 -5.87
N SER A 188 0.27 16.16 -5.54
CA SER A 188 0.96 17.32 -6.11
C SER A 188 2.07 17.79 -5.15
N PRO A 189 3.06 18.56 -5.61
CA PRO A 189 4.03 19.22 -4.73
C PRO A 189 3.35 20.09 -3.67
N GLU A 190 2.25 20.76 -4.05
CA GLU A 190 1.46 21.64 -3.17
C GLU A 190 0.77 20.84 -2.07
N LEU A 191 0.18 19.67 -2.40
CA LEU A 191 -0.43 18.79 -1.41
C LEU A 191 0.62 18.26 -0.42
N LEU A 192 1.76 17.76 -0.92
CA LEU A 192 2.84 17.28 -0.05
C LEU A 192 3.34 18.39 0.88
N LYS A 193 3.46 19.62 0.38
CA LYS A 193 3.83 20.76 1.20
C LYS A 193 2.78 21.05 2.29
N LYS A 194 1.49 21.05 1.97
CA LYS A 194 0.41 21.23 2.96
C LYS A 194 0.46 20.16 4.06
N ILE A 195 0.70 18.90 3.69
CA ILE A 195 0.84 17.78 4.63
C ILE A 195 2.03 18.02 5.58
N VAL A 196 3.19 18.40 5.04
CA VAL A 196 4.39 18.69 5.85
C VAL A 196 4.17 19.90 6.77
N ASP A 197 3.60 20.99 6.24
CA ASP A 197 3.30 22.19 7.02
C ASP A 197 2.31 21.90 8.17
N PHE A 198 1.28 21.09 7.91
CA PHE A 198 0.35 20.63 8.94
C PHE A 198 1.06 19.84 10.05
N GLY A 199 1.86 18.83 9.68
CA GLY A 199 2.62 18.05 10.65
C GLY A 199 3.56 18.90 11.49
N ARG A 200 4.17 19.93 10.89
CA ARG A 200 5.07 20.87 11.62
C ARG A 200 4.32 21.76 12.59
N ARG A 201 3.13 22.28 12.19
CA ARG A 201 2.32 23.13 13.07
C ARG A 201 1.90 22.41 14.34
N HIS A 202 1.47 21.15 14.19
CA HIS A 202 0.92 20.35 15.29
C HIS A 202 1.93 19.38 15.91
N GLN A 203 3.18 19.38 15.46
CA GLN A 203 4.25 18.46 15.92
C GLN A 203 3.85 16.98 15.77
N ILE A 204 3.15 16.65 14.68
CA ILE A 204 2.67 15.31 14.34
C ILE A 204 3.66 14.65 13.39
N VAL A 205 4.06 13.40 13.67
CA VAL A 205 4.88 12.61 12.74
C VAL A 205 4.02 12.19 11.56
N ILE A 206 4.40 12.64 10.36
CA ILE A 206 3.75 12.23 9.11
C ILE A 206 4.41 10.96 8.59
N VAL A 207 3.62 9.93 8.31
CA VAL A 207 4.11 8.69 7.70
C VAL A 207 3.48 8.51 6.33
N ASN A 208 4.27 8.69 5.27
CA ASN A 208 3.82 8.47 3.90
C ASN A 208 4.17 7.06 3.42
N ASP A 209 3.15 6.25 3.15
CA ASP A 209 3.31 4.92 2.52
C ASP A 209 3.25 5.08 0.99
N ASN A 210 4.39 4.92 0.31
CA ASN A 210 4.58 5.26 -1.11
C ASN A 210 4.93 4.04 -2.00
N PRO A 211 4.15 2.95 -2.01
CA PRO A 211 4.47 1.77 -2.81
C PRO A 211 4.05 1.87 -4.28
N TYR A 212 3.26 2.89 -4.66
CA TYR A 212 2.65 3.01 -5.99
C TYR A 212 3.28 4.10 -6.86
N SER A 213 4.35 4.73 -6.42
CA SER A 213 4.95 5.93 -7.00
C SER A 213 5.24 5.86 -8.50
N PHE A 214 5.58 4.66 -9.01
CA PHE A 214 5.98 4.45 -10.40
C PHE A 214 4.89 3.81 -11.28
N ILE A 215 3.70 3.53 -10.73
CA ILE A 215 2.68 2.78 -11.48
C ILE A 215 1.65 3.73 -12.07
N LEU A 216 1.58 3.77 -13.40
CA LEU A 216 0.74 4.68 -14.16
C LEU A 216 0.92 6.13 -13.70
N ASN A 217 2.16 6.49 -13.37
CA ASN A 217 2.54 7.80 -12.89
C ASN A 217 3.88 8.21 -13.50
N ASP A 218 3.84 9.20 -14.38
CA ASP A 218 5.01 9.66 -15.13
C ASP A 218 5.87 10.65 -14.32
N ASN A 219 5.36 11.14 -13.19
CA ASN A 219 6.07 12.07 -12.30
C ASN A 219 6.03 11.57 -10.84
N PRO A 220 6.86 10.58 -10.47
CA PRO A 220 6.92 10.05 -9.12
C PRO A 220 7.42 11.12 -8.14
N LEU A 221 6.72 11.24 -7.00
CA LEU A 221 7.06 12.19 -5.94
C LEU A 221 7.35 11.44 -4.62
N SER A 222 8.18 12.05 -3.80
CA SER A 222 8.44 11.67 -2.41
C SER A 222 8.09 12.83 -1.48
N ILE A 223 7.49 12.56 -0.34
CA ILE A 223 7.24 13.60 0.68
C ILE A 223 8.55 14.21 1.19
N LEU A 224 9.65 13.45 1.14
CA LEU A 224 10.97 13.90 1.58
C LEU A 224 11.61 14.95 0.63
N GLN A 225 11.00 15.24 -0.54
CA GLN A 225 11.38 16.33 -1.42
C GLN A 225 10.99 17.71 -0.85
N VAL A 226 10.00 17.75 0.02
CA VAL A 226 9.55 19.00 0.64
C VAL A 226 10.59 19.50 1.64
N GLU A 227 10.90 20.77 1.58
CA GLU A 227 11.89 21.40 2.49
C GLU A 227 11.49 21.21 3.95
N GLY A 228 12.43 20.69 4.76
CA GLY A 228 12.22 20.38 6.17
C GLY A 228 11.33 19.16 6.46
N ALA A 229 10.90 18.42 5.44
CA ALA A 229 10.10 17.21 5.64
C ALA A 229 10.84 16.16 6.48
N LYS A 230 12.15 16.02 6.34
CA LYS A 230 12.94 15.05 7.12
C LYS A 230 12.81 15.24 8.64
N ASP A 231 12.47 16.43 9.12
CA ASP A 231 12.37 16.70 10.56
C ASP A 231 11.19 15.99 11.21
N ILE A 232 10.12 15.74 10.45
CA ILE A 232 8.87 15.19 10.95
C ILE A 232 8.29 14.05 10.11
N CYS A 233 8.83 13.80 8.91
CA CYS A 233 8.28 12.76 8.02
C CYS A 233 9.09 11.48 8.07
N ILE A 234 8.36 10.38 7.94
CA ILE A 234 8.84 9.04 7.62
C ILE A 234 8.21 8.67 6.28
N GLU A 235 8.98 8.11 5.36
CA GLU A 235 8.43 7.54 4.13
C GLU A 235 8.75 6.06 4.02
N PHE A 236 7.74 5.26 3.67
CA PHE A 236 7.94 3.89 3.22
C PHE A 236 7.95 3.82 1.71
N ASN A 237 8.84 2.99 1.18
CA ASN A 237 8.78 2.55 -0.21
C ASN A 237 8.85 1.03 -0.27
N SER A 238 8.38 0.45 -1.38
CA SER A 238 8.26 -1.00 -1.49
C SER A 238 8.51 -1.48 -2.91
N MET A 239 9.28 -2.55 -3.03
CA MET A 239 9.47 -3.26 -4.29
C MET A 239 8.29 -4.15 -4.66
N SER A 240 7.32 -4.34 -3.74
CA SER A 240 6.19 -5.24 -3.92
C SER A 240 5.38 -4.95 -5.18
N LYS A 241 5.25 -3.66 -5.54
CA LYS A 241 4.40 -3.21 -6.65
C LYS A 241 5.23 -2.79 -7.85
N THR A 242 6.15 -1.87 -7.64
CA THR A 242 6.97 -1.26 -8.68
C THR A 242 7.94 -2.24 -9.35
N HIS A 243 8.45 -3.24 -8.60
CA HIS A 243 9.43 -4.21 -9.09
C HIS A 243 8.86 -5.64 -9.23
N SER A 244 7.54 -5.80 -9.06
CA SER A 244 6.87 -7.12 -9.10
C SER A 244 7.42 -8.14 -8.10
N MET A 245 7.83 -7.66 -6.91
CA MET A 245 8.49 -8.45 -5.87
C MET A 245 7.61 -8.61 -4.62
N ALA A 246 6.27 -8.71 -4.78
CA ALA A 246 5.35 -8.76 -3.65
C ALA A 246 5.63 -9.92 -2.68
N GLY A 247 5.94 -11.11 -3.20
CA GLY A 247 6.29 -12.30 -2.41
C GLY A 247 7.70 -12.25 -1.79
N TRP A 248 8.57 -11.34 -2.26
CA TRP A 248 9.97 -11.26 -1.82
C TRP A 248 10.14 -10.45 -0.54
N ARG A 249 9.12 -9.72 -0.14
CA ARG A 249 9.08 -8.93 1.09
C ARG A 249 10.24 -7.93 1.20
N GLN A 250 10.38 -7.06 0.21
CA GLN A 250 11.39 -6.00 0.18
C GLN A 250 10.75 -4.61 0.25
N GLY A 251 11.19 -3.81 1.19
CA GLY A 251 10.79 -2.43 1.38
C GLY A 251 11.84 -1.64 2.15
N ILE A 252 11.58 -0.36 2.32
CA ILE A 252 12.47 0.57 3.01
C ILE A 252 11.64 1.54 3.87
N CYS A 253 12.18 1.92 5.01
CA CYS A 253 11.76 3.04 5.82
C CYS A 253 12.83 4.13 5.73
N CYS A 254 12.43 5.34 5.36
CA CYS A 254 13.29 6.50 5.22
C CYS A 254 12.84 7.60 6.20
N GLY A 255 13.78 8.27 6.82
CA GLY A 255 13.50 9.37 7.75
C GLY A 255 14.76 9.87 8.43
N LYS A 256 14.62 10.83 9.33
CA LYS A 256 15.80 11.33 10.07
C LYS A 256 16.41 10.26 10.97
N LYS A 257 17.69 10.41 11.23
CA LYS A 257 18.52 9.48 12.01
C LYS A 257 17.88 9.01 13.32
N GLU A 258 17.33 9.92 14.10
CA GLU A 258 16.72 9.61 15.39
C GLU A 258 15.49 8.73 15.23
N PHE A 259 14.64 9.01 14.24
CA PHE A 259 13.45 8.20 13.94
C PHE A 259 13.85 6.79 13.53
N ILE A 260 14.82 6.68 12.62
CA ILE A 260 15.33 5.40 12.17
C ILE A 260 15.94 4.59 13.33
N GLN A 261 16.65 5.24 14.25
CA GLN A 261 17.18 4.58 15.44
C GLN A 261 16.08 4.01 16.35
N TRP A 262 14.99 4.76 16.59
CA TRP A 262 13.88 4.29 17.41
C TRP A 262 13.14 3.12 16.75
N ILE A 263 12.88 3.22 15.45
CA ILE A 263 12.25 2.14 14.66
C ILE A 263 13.15 0.90 14.63
N THR A 264 14.45 1.08 14.45
CA THR A 264 15.42 -0.03 14.47
C THR A 264 15.45 -0.74 15.83
N ARG A 265 15.28 0.00 16.93
CA ARG A 265 15.19 -0.61 18.26
C ARG A 265 13.97 -1.54 18.37
N VAL A 266 12.82 -1.16 17.82
CA VAL A 266 11.66 -2.06 17.75
C VAL A 266 11.98 -3.26 16.86
N LYS A 267 12.42 -3.03 15.62
CA LYS A 267 12.72 -4.09 14.64
C LYS A 267 13.71 -5.12 15.18
N SER A 268 14.78 -4.69 15.83
CA SER A 268 15.83 -5.58 16.36
C SER A 268 15.36 -6.52 17.47
N ASN A 269 14.18 -6.27 18.06
CA ASN A 269 13.53 -7.15 19.03
C ASN A 269 12.43 -8.04 18.41
N VAL A 270 12.17 -7.89 17.10
CA VAL A 270 11.10 -8.62 16.38
C VAL A 270 11.68 -9.64 15.40
N ASP A 271 12.75 -9.29 14.68
CA ASP A 271 13.36 -10.16 13.69
C ASP A 271 14.90 -10.26 13.85
N SER A 272 15.51 -11.13 13.04
CA SER A 272 16.95 -11.36 13.01
C SER A 272 17.56 -11.04 11.64
N GLY A 273 16.98 -10.08 10.94
CA GLY A 273 17.41 -9.65 9.61
C GLY A 273 16.83 -10.49 8.47
N MET A 274 17.03 -10.01 7.26
CA MET A 274 16.50 -10.64 6.04
C MET A 274 17.52 -11.59 5.41
N PHE A 275 17.02 -12.59 4.70
CA PHE A 275 17.86 -13.52 3.95
C PHE A 275 18.74 -12.78 2.92
N ARG A 276 20.06 -12.96 3.00
CA ARG A 276 21.04 -12.20 2.21
C ARG A 276 20.77 -12.23 0.70
N PRO A 277 20.49 -13.39 0.07
CA PRO A 277 20.25 -13.47 -1.36
C PRO A 277 19.07 -12.59 -1.83
N VAL A 278 18.02 -12.47 -1.02
CA VAL A 278 16.88 -11.59 -1.33
C VAL A 278 17.29 -10.11 -1.27
N MET A 279 18.17 -9.74 -0.34
CA MET A 279 18.72 -8.39 -0.27
C MET A 279 19.64 -8.08 -1.46
N LYS A 280 20.46 -9.04 -1.90
CA LYS A 280 21.30 -8.91 -3.10
C LYS A 280 20.46 -8.75 -4.36
N ALA A 281 19.40 -9.50 -4.48
CA ALA A 281 18.44 -9.34 -5.57
C ALA A 281 17.73 -7.99 -5.54
N ALA A 282 17.41 -7.47 -4.35
CA ALA A 282 16.85 -6.13 -4.20
C ALA A 282 17.83 -5.04 -4.67
N VAL A 283 19.14 -5.18 -4.40
CA VAL A 283 20.17 -4.30 -4.97
C VAL A 283 20.15 -4.32 -6.49
N ALA A 284 20.05 -5.50 -7.10
CA ALA A 284 19.96 -5.61 -8.56
C ALA A 284 18.67 -4.96 -9.10
N ALA A 285 17.53 -5.15 -8.41
CA ALA A 285 16.26 -4.57 -8.78
C ALA A 285 16.27 -3.04 -8.74
N LEU A 286 16.92 -2.42 -7.75
CA LEU A 286 17.07 -0.96 -7.64
C LEU A 286 17.86 -0.36 -8.81
N ASN A 287 18.69 -1.16 -9.47
CA ASN A 287 19.45 -0.77 -10.64
C ASN A 287 18.74 -1.08 -11.98
N ASN A 288 17.47 -1.49 -11.94
CA ASN A 288 16.71 -1.68 -13.18
C ASN A 288 16.67 -0.38 -13.99
N PRO A 289 16.86 -0.46 -15.32
CA PRO A 289 16.80 0.70 -16.17
C PRO A 289 15.37 1.27 -16.27
N LYS A 290 15.24 2.51 -16.73
CA LYS A 290 13.93 3.18 -16.89
C LYS A 290 12.96 2.38 -17.76
N GLU A 291 13.48 1.68 -18.75
CA GLU A 291 12.73 0.85 -19.70
C GLU A 291 11.91 -0.24 -18.96
N PHE A 292 12.45 -0.80 -17.89
CA PHE A 292 11.75 -1.78 -17.05
C PHE A 292 10.40 -1.22 -16.54
N PHE A 293 10.39 0.01 -16.05
CA PHE A 293 9.17 0.65 -15.56
C PHE A 293 8.24 1.06 -16.70
N VAL A 294 8.81 1.47 -17.85
CA VAL A 294 8.03 1.83 -19.04
C VAL A 294 7.28 0.60 -19.59
N GLU A 295 7.94 -0.55 -19.71
CA GLU A 295 7.31 -1.79 -20.17
C GLU A 295 6.17 -2.25 -19.26
N GLN A 296 6.39 -2.24 -17.94
CA GLN A 296 5.33 -2.57 -17.00
C GLN A 296 4.15 -1.60 -17.11
N ASN A 297 4.42 -0.30 -17.19
CA ASN A 297 3.37 0.70 -17.32
C ASN A 297 2.60 0.60 -18.64
N ASN A 298 3.23 0.19 -19.73
CA ASN A 298 2.53 -0.09 -20.99
C ASN A 298 1.52 -1.22 -20.81
N ALA A 299 1.92 -2.33 -20.19
CA ALA A 299 0.99 -3.42 -19.90
C ALA A 299 -0.12 -3.00 -18.91
N TYR A 300 0.18 -2.17 -17.91
CA TYR A 300 -0.86 -1.65 -17.02
C TYR A 300 -1.82 -0.68 -17.74
N ARG A 301 -1.38 0.09 -18.73
CA ARG A 301 -2.27 0.94 -19.55
C ARG A 301 -3.26 0.10 -20.35
N GLU A 302 -2.81 -0.99 -20.97
CA GLU A 302 -3.69 -1.92 -21.70
C GLU A 302 -4.73 -2.56 -20.77
N ARG A 303 -4.30 -3.03 -19.60
CA ARG A 303 -5.17 -3.59 -18.57
C ARG A 303 -6.17 -2.57 -18.04
N ARG A 304 -5.75 -1.33 -17.89
CA ARG A 304 -6.60 -0.24 -17.47
C ARG A 304 -7.73 -0.01 -18.47
N ILE A 305 -7.43 0.05 -19.76
CA ILE A 305 -8.46 0.18 -20.81
C ILE A 305 -9.51 -0.94 -20.67
N ALA A 306 -9.08 -2.19 -20.48
CA ALA A 306 -10.01 -3.30 -20.32
C ALA A 306 -10.82 -3.22 -18.99
N ALA A 307 -10.23 -2.72 -17.91
CA ALA A 307 -10.92 -2.49 -16.63
C ALA A 307 -11.93 -1.32 -16.73
N GLU A 308 -11.61 -0.28 -17.47
CA GLU A 308 -12.51 0.85 -17.74
C GLU A 308 -13.76 0.41 -18.51
N GLU A 309 -13.63 -0.57 -19.43
CA GLU A 309 -14.80 -1.14 -20.13
C GLU A 309 -15.73 -1.91 -19.16
N ILE A 310 -15.18 -2.56 -18.13
CA ILE A 310 -15.99 -3.16 -17.07
C ILE A 310 -16.71 -2.07 -16.28
N MET A 311 -16.00 -1.01 -15.86
CA MET A 311 -16.61 0.11 -15.12
C MET A 311 -17.72 0.80 -15.92
N LYS A 312 -17.49 1.07 -17.21
CA LYS A 312 -18.49 1.67 -18.10
C LYS A 312 -19.72 0.78 -18.23
N HIS A 313 -19.53 -0.55 -18.38
CA HIS A 313 -20.66 -1.48 -18.48
C HIS A 313 -21.48 -1.52 -17.18
N LEU A 314 -20.83 -1.41 -16.03
CA LEU A 314 -21.45 -1.32 -14.71
C LEU A 314 -21.98 0.08 -14.39
N GLU A 315 -21.92 1.02 -15.34
CA GLU A 315 -22.31 2.43 -15.19
C GLU A 315 -21.60 3.13 -14.02
N CYS A 316 -20.40 2.66 -13.65
CA CYS A 316 -19.60 3.28 -12.61
C CYS A 316 -18.84 4.50 -13.13
N GLU A 317 -18.93 5.60 -12.39
CA GLU A 317 -18.18 6.83 -12.68
C GLU A 317 -16.75 6.73 -12.11
N PHE A 318 -15.73 7.11 -12.88
CA PHE A 318 -14.34 7.08 -12.45
C PHE A 318 -13.52 8.21 -13.07
N ASP A 319 -12.48 8.65 -12.36
CA ASP A 319 -11.51 9.61 -12.87
C ASP A 319 -10.49 8.90 -13.79
N PRO A 320 -10.34 9.30 -15.06
CA PRO A 320 -9.36 8.73 -15.98
C PRO A 320 -7.91 9.06 -15.59
N ALA A 321 -7.65 10.02 -14.71
CA ALA A 321 -6.30 10.42 -14.31
C ALA A 321 -5.71 9.63 -13.12
N GLN A 322 -6.46 8.67 -12.58
CA GLN A 322 -6.00 7.81 -11.48
C GLN A 322 -4.68 7.10 -11.80
N SER A 323 -3.84 6.92 -10.81
CA SER A 323 -2.58 6.17 -10.88
C SER A 323 -2.62 4.92 -10.00
N GLY A 324 -1.53 4.16 -9.99
CA GLY A 324 -1.43 2.94 -9.17
C GLY A 324 -2.04 1.71 -9.84
N LEU A 325 -2.22 0.67 -9.04
CA LEU A 325 -2.64 -0.67 -9.51
C LEU A 325 -4.16 -0.87 -9.56
N PHE A 326 -4.94 0.17 -9.32
CA PHE A 326 -6.37 0.03 -9.11
C PHE A 326 -7.14 1.07 -9.91
N LEU A 327 -8.32 0.66 -10.36
CA LEU A 327 -9.34 1.55 -10.86
C LEU A 327 -10.44 1.65 -9.80
N TRP A 328 -10.71 2.86 -9.33
CA TRP A 328 -11.71 3.20 -8.33
C TRP A 328 -12.88 3.89 -8.99
N GLY A 329 -14.08 3.33 -8.85
CA GLY A 329 -15.28 3.85 -9.49
C GLY A 329 -16.44 4.00 -8.53
N ARG A 330 -17.19 5.10 -8.66
CA ARG A 330 -18.44 5.35 -7.94
C ARG A 330 -19.56 4.55 -8.58
N ILE A 331 -20.30 3.81 -7.78
CA ILE A 331 -21.44 3.01 -8.26
C ILE A 331 -22.62 3.90 -8.64
N PRO A 332 -23.51 3.46 -9.58
CA PRO A 332 -24.74 4.14 -9.92
C PRO A 332 -25.65 4.38 -8.70
N GLU A 333 -26.49 5.41 -8.77
CA GLU A 333 -27.31 5.80 -7.62
C GLU A 333 -28.41 4.78 -7.27
N HIS A 334 -28.84 3.96 -8.23
CA HIS A 334 -29.85 2.94 -8.00
C HIS A 334 -29.37 1.74 -7.14
N PHE A 335 -28.07 1.57 -6.92
CA PHE A 335 -27.54 0.66 -5.93
C PHE A 335 -27.40 1.37 -4.58
N GLU A 336 -27.97 0.82 -3.52
CA GLU A 336 -27.84 1.40 -2.17
C GLU A 336 -26.41 1.29 -1.62
N THR A 337 -25.73 0.17 -1.87
CA THR A 337 -24.39 -0.12 -1.38
C THR A 337 -23.51 -0.75 -2.46
N CYS A 338 -22.19 -0.64 -2.32
CA CYS A 338 -21.27 -1.30 -3.23
C CYS A 338 -21.37 -2.84 -3.16
N GLU A 339 -21.83 -3.43 -2.06
CA GLU A 339 -22.07 -4.85 -1.94
C GLU A 339 -23.27 -5.29 -2.79
N ALA A 340 -24.31 -4.46 -2.90
CA ALA A 340 -25.45 -4.73 -3.75
C ALA A 340 -25.07 -4.88 -5.24
N LEU A 341 -23.96 -4.25 -5.66
CA LEU A 341 -23.37 -4.44 -6.97
C LEU A 341 -22.40 -5.63 -7.00
N THR A 342 -21.46 -5.72 -6.04
CA THR A 342 -20.33 -6.67 -6.14
C THR A 342 -20.69 -8.11 -5.81
N GLU A 343 -21.63 -8.36 -4.89
CA GLU A 343 -22.03 -9.73 -4.52
C GLU A 343 -22.76 -10.48 -5.67
N PRO A 344 -23.74 -9.90 -6.38
CA PRO A 344 -24.30 -10.54 -7.56
C PRO A 344 -23.25 -10.86 -8.64
N ILE A 345 -22.27 -9.97 -8.85
CA ILE A 345 -21.17 -10.20 -9.80
C ILE A 345 -20.34 -11.41 -9.37
N LEU A 346 -20.00 -11.52 -8.09
CA LEU A 346 -19.27 -12.68 -7.58
C LEU A 346 -20.07 -13.97 -7.72
N GLN A 347 -21.33 -13.96 -7.31
CA GLN A 347 -22.14 -15.18 -7.23
C GLN A 347 -22.60 -15.67 -8.61
N LYS A 348 -23.02 -14.77 -9.51
CA LYS A 348 -23.59 -15.14 -10.81
C LYS A 348 -22.54 -15.14 -11.92
N ALA A 349 -21.69 -14.12 -11.99
CA ALA A 349 -20.67 -13.99 -13.03
C ALA A 349 -19.35 -14.65 -12.67
N ARG A 350 -19.13 -15.05 -11.41
CA ARG A 350 -17.88 -15.62 -10.91
C ARG A 350 -16.69 -14.68 -11.13
N VAL A 351 -16.91 -13.38 -10.85
CA VAL A 351 -15.89 -12.33 -10.90
C VAL A 351 -15.85 -11.61 -9.55
N PHE A 352 -14.68 -11.57 -8.93
CA PHE A 352 -14.52 -10.86 -7.66
C PHE A 352 -13.99 -9.44 -7.91
N ILE A 353 -14.84 -8.45 -7.61
CA ILE A 353 -14.53 -7.01 -7.56
C ILE A 353 -14.57 -6.58 -6.09
N THR A 354 -13.65 -5.73 -5.67
CA THR A 354 -13.57 -5.30 -4.27
C THR A 354 -14.60 -4.22 -3.96
N PRO A 355 -15.50 -4.42 -2.98
CA PRO A 355 -16.39 -3.36 -2.50
C PRO A 355 -15.59 -2.33 -1.70
N GLY A 356 -15.94 -1.05 -1.87
CA GLY A 356 -15.15 0.06 -1.34
C GLY A 356 -15.29 0.29 0.16
N PHE A 357 -16.38 -0.17 0.79
CA PHE A 357 -16.61 -0.02 2.23
C PHE A 357 -15.46 -0.60 3.08
N ILE A 358 -14.71 -1.59 2.56
CA ILE A 358 -13.60 -2.21 3.27
C ILE A 358 -12.44 -1.25 3.53
N PHE A 359 -12.40 -0.13 2.81
CA PHE A 359 -11.39 0.92 2.98
C PHE A 359 -11.85 2.04 3.92
N GLY A 360 -13.14 2.09 4.26
CA GLY A 360 -13.73 3.09 5.13
C GLY A 360 -15.12 3.51 4.68
N LYS A 361 -15.76 4.37 5.48
CA LYS A 361 -17.12 4.85 5.25
C LYS A 361 -17.25 5.62 3.92
N ASN A 362 -16.27 6.46 3.61
CA ASN A 362 -16.27 7.24 2.37
C ASN A 362 -16.06 6.37 1.11
N GLY A 363 -15.77 5.07 1.30
CA GLY A 363 -15.73 4.06 0.25
C GLY A 363 -17.06 3.35 -0.04
N GLU A 364 -18.13 3.55 0.76
CA GLU A 364 -19.39 2.79 0.66
C GLU A 364 -20.09 2.91 -0.69
N ARG A 365 -19.88 4.01 -1.40
CA ARG A 365 -20.44 4.25 -2.74
C ARG A 365 -19.47 3.90 -3.88
N PHE A 366 -18.41 3.13 -3.61
CA PHE A 366 -17.36 2.87 -4.58
C PHE A 366 -17.03 1.39 -4.69
N VAL A 367 -16.43 1.02 -5.82
CA VAL A 367 -15.85 -0.29 -6.08
C VAL A 367 -14.42 -0.14 -6.59
N ARG A 368 -13.60 -1.18 -6.40
CA ARG A 368 -12.21 -1.18 -6.84
C ARG A 368 -11.89 -2.39 -7.71
N ILE A 369 -11.41 -2.15 -8.93
CA ILE A 369 -10.86 -3.17 -9.83
C ILE A 369 -9.33 -3.13 -9.78
N SER A 370 -8.70 -4.28 -9.61
CA SER A 370 -7.24 -4.45 -9.66
C SER A 370 -6.77 -4.62 -11.10
N LEU A 371 -5.70 -3.94 -11.49
CA LEU A 371 -5.04 -4.07 -12.79
C LEU A 371 -4.00 -5.23 -12.82
N CYS A 372 -4.03 -6.10 -11.82
CA CYS A 372 -3.08 -7.21 -11.68
C CYS A 372 -3.50 -8.50 -12.41
N ALA A 373 -4.53 -8.44 -13.25
CA ALA A 373 -4.93 -9.55 -14.11
C ALA A 373 -4.62 -9.23 -15.58
N PRO A 374 -4.29 -10.23 -16.42
CA PRO A 374 -4.10 -10.05 -17.86
C PRO A 374 -5.37 -9.50 -18.55
N VAL A 375 -5.18 -8.81 -19.69
CA VAL A 375 -6.27 -8.21 -20.48
C VAL A 375 -7.35 -9.25 -20.84
N GLU A 376 -6.96 -10.47 -21.21
CA GLU A 376 -7.86 -11.57 -21.54
C GLU A 376 -8.78 -11.93 -20.38
N LYS A 377 -8.25 -11.88 -19.13
CA LYS A 377 -9.06 -12.14 -17.93
C LYS A 377 -10.04 -11.01 -17.63
N MET A 378 -9.68 -9.77 -17.93
CA MET A 378 -10.60 -8.64 -17.80
C MET A 378 -11.70 -8.68 -18.85
N GLN A 379 -11.37 -9.03 -20.11
CA GLN A 379 -12.34 -9.22 -21.19
C GLN A 379 -13.28 -10.40 -20.89
N GLU A 380 -12.75 -11.53 -20.40
CA GLU A 380 -13.53 -12.66 -19.94
C GLU A 380 -14.48 -12.24 -18.81
N SER A 381 -14.01 -11.44 -17.85
CA SER A 381 -14.84 -10.93 -16.76
C SER A 381 -16.00 -10.09 -17.27
N LEU A 382 -15.75 -9.15 -18.19
CA LEU A 382 -16.80 -8.34 -18.82
C LEU A 382 -17.84 -9.21 -19.53
N ASN A 383 -17.41 -10.23 -20.29
CA ASN A 383 -18.30 -11.13 -20.99
C ASN A 383 -19.17 -11.96 -20.01
N ARG A 384 -18.60 -12.42 -18.90
CA ARG A 384 -19.33 -13.14 -17.85
C ARG A 384 -20.37 -12.25 -17.16
N ILE A 385 -20.02 -11.00 -16.86
CA ILE A 385 -20.93 -10.02 -16.24
C ILE A 385 -22.12 -9.77 -17.19
N LYS A 386 -21.87 -9.49 -18.47
CA LYS A 386 -22.90 -9.32 -19.50
C LYS A 386 -23.79 -10.54 -19.64
N SER A 387 -23.22 -11.74 -19.69
CA SER A 387 -23.96 -13.00 -19.83
C SER A 387 -24.83 -13.33 -18.60
N ALA A 388 -24.46 -12.79 -17.44
CA ALA A 388 -25.24 -12.92 -16.20
C ALA A 388 -26.40 -11.91 -16.11
N GLY A 389 -26.52 -11.00 -17.07
CA GLY A 389 -27.54 -9.92 -17.07
C GLY A 389 -27.25 -8.84 -16.00
N LEU A 390 -26.01 -8.60 -15.73
CA LEU A 390 -25.54 -7.64 -14.73
C LEU A 390 -24.85 -6.46 -15.38
#